data_e8992afb9266da3098d55df8b36d15b3
#
_entry.id   e8992afb9266da3098d55df8b36d15b3
#
_cell.length_a   1.000
_cell.length_b   1.000
_cell.length_c   1.000
_cell.angle_alpha   90.00
_cell.angle_beta   90.00
_cell.angle_gamma   90.00
#
_symmetry.space_group_name_H-M   'P 1'
#
loop_
_entity.id
_entity.type
_entity.pdbx_description
1 polymer ?
#
loop_
_entity_poly.entity_id
_entity_poly.type
_entity_poly.pdbx_seq_one_letter_code
_entity_poly.pdbx_strand_id
1 'polypeptide(L)'
;MKVGFIVILGFLIHSDELIDWGVIGHRTVGQVAAQHISKKTQIAMEDLLGGASLAYISTYADEIKSDDQYKAYNPWHYVNMELDENYDSSKKNSKGDIIHAIGKCIKVLKSKTASKKDNKFYLKLLIHFIGDLHQPLH
;
A
#
# COMPACT_ATOMS: atom_id res chain seq x y z
N MET A 1 -28.46 6.18 56.26
CA MET A 1 -28.17 6.60 54.87
C MET A 1 -27.08 5.65 54.32
N LYS A 2 -27.44 4.77 53.38
CA LYS A 2 -26.46 3.89 52.67
C LYS A 2 -26.13 4.53 51.35
N VAL A 3 -24.88 4.96 51.19
CA VAL A 3 -24.38 5.53 49.91
C VAL A 3 -23.95 4.33 49.05
N GLY A 4 -24.71 4.05 48.01
CA GLY A 4 -24.35 3.02 47.03
C GLY A 4 -23.27 3.57 46.09
N PHE A 5 -22.10 2.90 46.07
CA PHE A 5 -21.06 3.15 45.09
C PHE A 5 -21.42 2.49 43.76
N ILE A 6 -21.74 3.25 42.75
CA ILE A 6 -21.94 2.75 41.38
C ILE A 6 -20.54 2.71 40.74
N VAL A 7 -20.00 1.49 40.57
CA VAL A 7 -18.81 1.25 39.78
C VAL A 7 -19.25 1.19 38.31
N ILE A 8 -19.02 2.26 37.57
CA ILE A 8 -19.16 2.22 36.11
C ILE A 8 -17.94 1.52 35.54
N LEU A 9 -18.11 0.24 35.20
CA LEU A 9 -17.12 -0.56 34.48
C LEU A 9 -17.15 -0.07 33.03
N GLY A 10 -16.24 0.86 32.69
CA GLY A 10 -16.05 1.31 31.31
C GLY A 10 -15.55 0.15 30.47
N PHE A 11 -16.42 -0.42 29.64
CA PHE A 11 -16.02 -1.31 28.55
C PHE A 11 -15.20 -0.45 27.56
N LEU A 12 -13.88 -0.58 27.61
CA LEU A 12 -13.01 -0.18 26.51
C LEU A 12 -13.34 -1.09 25.33
N ILE A 13 -14.20 -0.62 24.44
CA ILE A 13 -14.35 -1.20 23.12
C ILE A 13 -13.02 -0.93 22.42
N HIS A 14 -12.11 -1.91 22.46
CA HIS A 14 -11.04 -1.97 21.50
C HIS A 14 -11.75 -2.23 20.17
N SER A 15 -11.86 -1.21 19.33
CA SER A 15 -12.02 -1.44 17.90
C SER A 15 -10.81 -2.25 17.51
N ASP A 16 -11.00 -3.52 17.15
CA ASP A 16 -10.04 -4.27 16.37
C ASP A 16 -9.87 -3.49 15.05
N GLU A 17 -9.04 -2.47 15.09
CA GLU A 17 -8.47 -1.93 13.86
C GLU A 17 -7.74 -3.12 13.26
N LEU A 18 -8.31 -3.64 12.17
CA LEU A 18 -7.63 -4.59 11.29
C LEU A 18 -6.20 -4.08 11.20
N ILE A 19 -5.25 -4.91 11.62
CA ILE A 19 -3.83 -4.54 11.69
C ILE A 19 -3.37 -4.33 10.25
N ASP A 20 -3.71 -3.20 9.71
CA ASP A 20 -3.13 -2.70 8.46
C ASP A 20 -1.65 -2.42 8.72
N TRP A 21 -0.79 -2.70 7.76
CA TRP A 21 0.60 -2.32 7.85
C TRP A 21 0.65 -0.80 7.88
N GLY A 22 0.50 -0.24 9.05
CA GLY A 22 0.57 1.19 9.23
C GLY A 22 1.89 1.76 8.72
N VAL A 23 2.04 3.05 8.82
CA VAL A 23 3.20 3.84 8.39
C VAL A 23 4.56 3.16 8.69
N ILE A 24 4.70 2.50 9.85
CA ILE A 24 5.94 1.84 10.27
C ILE A 24 6.24 0.63 9.38
N GLY A 25 5.25 -0.23 9.10
CA GLY A 25 5.43 -1.41 8.25
C GLY A 25 5.87 -1.02 6.84
N HIS A 26 5.14 -0.12 6.19
CA HIS A 26 5.48 0.41 4.87
C HIS A 26 6.87 1.02 4.82
N ARG A 27 7.22 1.87 5.78
CA ARG A 27 8.55 2.49 5.86
C ARG A 27 9.67 1.49 6.05
N THR A 28 9.42 0.44 6.83
CA THR A 28 10.40 -0.65 7.02
C THR A 28 10.66 -1.39 5.72
N VAL A 29 9.61 -1.78 4.98
CA VAL A 29 9.77 -2.43 3.68
C VAL A 29 10.49 -1.52 2.70
N GLY A 30 10.13 -0.24 2.62
CA GLY A 30 10.80 0.75 1.79
C GLY A 30 12.29 0.93 2.14
N GLN A 31 12.63 0.93 3.44
CA GLN A 31 14.02 1.03 3.91
C GLN A 31 14.83 -0.21 3.56
N VAL A 32 14.26 -1.40 3.72
CA VAL A 32 14.91 -2.67 3.32
C VAL A 32 15.13 -2.70 1.81
N ALA A 33 14.10 -2.37 1.01
CA ALA A 33 14.21 -2.32 -0.43
C ALA A 33 15.33 -1.38 -0.91
N ALA A 34 15.51 -0.23 -0.25
CA ALA A 34 16.57 0.74 -0.59
C ALA A 34 17.98 0.14 -0.48
N GLN A 35 18.19 -0.87 0.36
CA GLN A 35 19.49 -1.54 0.54
C GLN A 35 19.78 -2.57 -0.57
N HIS A 36 18.76 -2.98 -1.33
CA HIS A 36 18.87 -4.06 -2.32
C HIS A 36 18.75 -3.59 -3.77
N ILE A 37 18.41 -2.32 -4.01
CA ILE A 37 18.35 -1.78 -5.39
C ILE A 37 19.76 -1.47 -5.93
N SER A 38 19.93 -1.64 -7.24
CA SER A 38 21.19 -1.28 -7.91
C SER A 38 21.42 0.24 -7.91
N LYS A 39 22.68 0.66 -7.99
CA LYS A 39 23.02 2.09 -8.09
C LYS A 39 22.34 2.76 -9.30
N LYS A 40 22.25 2.05 -10.42
CA LYS A 40 21.53 2.53 -11.62
C LYS A 40 20.05 2.79 -11.33
N THR A 41 19.39 1.86 -10.64
CA THR A 41 17.99 1.99 -10.24
C THR A 41 17.81 3.14 -9.25
N GLN A 42 18.69 3.26 -8.26
CA GLN A 42 18.67 4.35 -7.30
C GLN A 42 18.70 5.71 -8.00
N ILE A 43 19.65 5.95 -8.91
CA ILE A 43 19.76 7.22 -9.65
C ILE A 43 18.49 7.53 -10.44
N ALA A 44 17.93 6.53 -11.14
CA ALA A 44 16.71 6.71 -11.91
C ALA A 44 15.50 7.06 -11.03
N MET A 45 15.42 6.47 -9.83
CA MET A 45 14.37 6.76 -8.87
C MET A 45 14.54 8.13 -8.22
N GLU A 46 15.76 8.53 -7.89
CA GLU A 46 16.09 9.87 -7.36
C GLU A 46 15.61 10.97 -8.31
N ASP A 47 15.84 10.83 -9.62
CA ASP A 47 15.35 11.79 -10.63
C ASP A 47 13.80 11.86 -10.65
N LEU A 48 13.13 10.72 -10.62
CA LEU A 48 11.66 10.67 -10.65
C LEU A 48 11.02 11.16 -9.34
N LEU A 49 11.59 10.81 -8.19
CA LEU A 49 11.02 11.09 -6.87
C LEU A 49 11.48 12.44 -6.30
N GLY A 50 12.43 13.11 -6.95
CA GLY A 50 12.99 14.37 -6.46
C GLY A 50 13.79 14.21 -5.17
N GLY A 51 14.54 13.10 -5.03
CA GLY A 51 15.36 12.79 -3.87
C GLY A 51 14.62 12.21 -2.66
N ALA A 52 13.28 12.02 -2.75
CA ALA A 52 12.54 11.40 -1.65
C ALA A 52 12.94 9.92 -1.50
N SER A 53 13.12 9.46 -0.24
CA SER A 53 13.49 8.07 0.04
C SER A 53 12.34 7.10 -0.22
N LEU A 54 12.68 5.81 -0.49
CA LEU A 54 11.67 4.75 -0.63
C LEU A 54 10.83 4.61 0.63
N ALA A 55 11.45 4.71 1.82
CA ALA A 55 10.73 4.67 3.08
C ALA A 55 9.71 5.81 3.22
N TYR A 56 10.03 7.01 2.75
CA TYR A 56 9.07 8.12 2.78
C TYR A 56 7.92 7.91 1.78
N ILE A 57 8.23 7.45 0.57
CA ILE A 57 7.24 7.24 -0.50
C ILE A 57 6.34 6.02 -0.23
N SER A 58 6.76 5.07 0.57
CA SER A 58 6.03 3.81 0.79
C SER A 58 4.64 3.98 1.40
N THR A 59 4.31 5.12 1.99
CA THR A 59 2.97 5.45 2.53
C THR A 59 2.07 6.18 1.54
N TYR A 60 2.57 6.51 0.35
CA TYR A 60 1.90 7.43 -0.58
C TYR A 60 0.48 7.04 -0.98
N ALA A 61 0.21 5.75 -1.28
CA ALA A 61 -1.12 5.37 -1.73
C ALA A 61 -2.16 5.46 -0.60
N ASP A 62 -1.76 5.20 0.64
CA ASP A 62 -2.61 5.43 1.82
C ASP A 62 -2.90 6.91 2.07
N GLU A 63 -1.92 7.77 1.85
CA GLU A 63 -2.09 9.21 2.03
C GLU A 63 -3.13 9.80 1.07
N ILE A 64 -3.24 9.23 -0.14
CA ILE A 64 -4.16 9.73 -1.17
C ILE A 64 -5.51 9.01 -1.22
N LYS A 65 -5.69 7.87 -0.53
CA LYS A 65 -6.88 7.01 -0.67
C LYS A 65 -8.20 7.67 -0.27
N SER A 66 -8.16 8.69 0.58
CA SER A 66 -9.34 9.45 1.02
C SER A 66 -9.77 10.55 0.03
N ASP A 67 -8.91 10.92 -0.93
CA ASP A 67 -9.23 11.91 -1.96
C ASP A 67 -10.07 11.24 -3.06
N ASP A 68 -11.20 11.85 -3.39
CA ASP A 68 -12.17 11.33 -4.36
C ASP A 68 -11.56 11.02 -5.72
N GLN A 69 -10.58 11.79 -6.17
CA GLN A 69 -9.91 11.58 -7.45
C GLN A 69 -9.12 10.26 -7.50
N TYR A 70 -8.76 9.68 -6.35
CA TYR A 70 -7.97 8.45 -6.25
C TYR A 70 -8.77 7.24 -5.75
N LYS A 71 -10.05 7.38 -5.42
CA LYS A 71 -10.91 6.28 -4.94
C LYS A 71 -10.93 5.04 -5.84
N ALA A 72 -10.69 5.23 -7.13
CA ALA A 72 -10.61 4.12 -8.09
C ALA A 72 -9.46 3.14 -7.78
N TYR A 73 -8.44 3.58 -7.04
CA TYR A 73 -7.28 2.76 -6.67
C TYR A 73 -7.46 2.01 -5.34
N ASN A 74 -8.52 2.29 -4.56
CA ASN A 74 -8.73 1.64 -3.26
C ASN A 74 -8.75 0.10 -3.32
N PRO A 75 -9.37 -0.56 -4.33
CA PRO A 75 -9.33 -2.02 -4.44
C PRO A 75 -7.94 -2.58 -4.78
N TRP A 76 -6.97 -1.75 -5.13
CA TRP A 76 -5.64 -2.15 -5.58
C TRP A 76 -4.68 -2.48 -4.43
N HIS A 77 -5.10 -2.24 -3.17
CA HIS A 77 -4.27 -2.47 -1.99
C HIS A 77 -4.21 -3.94 -1.57
N TYR A 78 -5.19 -4.77 -1.98
CA TYR A 78 -5.33 -6.15 -1.51
C TYR A 78 -5.90 -7.09 -2.58
N VAL A 79 -5.89 -8.38 -2.28
CA VAL A 79 -6.61 -9.41 -3.02
C VAL A 79 -7.46 -10.24 -2.06
N ASN A 80 -8.73 -10.46 -2.39
CA ASN A 80 -9.60 -11.36 -1.63
C ASN A 80 -9.61 -12.75 -2.30
N MET A 81 -9.17 -13.76 -1.56
CA MET A 81 -9.20 -15.17 -1.97
C MET A 81 -9.62 -16.02 -0.77
N GLU A 82 -10.25 -17.16 -1.02
CA GLU A 82 -10.42 -18.18 0.01
C GLU A 82 -9.06 -18.81 0.36
N LEU A 83 -8.95 -19.34 1.59
CA LEU A 83 -7.66 -19.85 2.08
C LEU A 83 -7.11 -21.06 1.30
N ASP A 84 -7.98 -21.79 0.63
CA ASP A 84 -7.66 -22.98 -0.18
C ASP A 84 -7.61 -22.67 -1.69
N GLU A 85 -7.80 -21.41 -2.08
CA GLU A 85 -7.68 -20.96 -3.47
C GLU A 85 -6.29 -20.43 -3.78
N ASN A 86 -5.95 -20.45 -5.07
CA ASN A 86 -4.83 -19.70 -5.61
C ASN A 86 -5.35 -18.53 -6.46
N TYR A 87 -4.46 -17.57 -6.75
CA TYR A 87 -4.85 -16.37 -7.47
C TYR A 87 -5.46 -16.67 -8.86
N ASP A 88 -4.96 -17.66 -9.59
CA ASP A 88 -5.44 -17.95 -10.96
C ASP A 88 -6.87 -18.47 -10.98
N SER A 89 -7.26 -19.28 -9.98
CA SER A 89 -8.60 -19.86 -9.84
C SER A 89 -9.59 -18.96 -9.11
N SER A 90 -9.11 -17.95 -8.34
CA SER A 90 -9.96 -17.08 -7.56
C SER A 90 -10.78 -16.10 -8.40
N LYS A 91 -11.90 -15.61 -7.85
CA LYS A 91 -12.72 -14.58 -8.47
C LYS A 91 -12.02 -13.22 -8.41
N LYS A 92 -11.65 -12.67 -9.56
CA LYS A 92 -10.99 -11.36 -9.66
C LYS A 92 -11.95 -10.21 -9.34
N ASN A 93 -11.44 -9.17 -8.68
CA ASN A 93 -12.17 -7.92 -8.53
C ASN A 93 -12.27 -7.21 -9.90
N SER A 94 -13.48 -6.87 -10.33
CA SER A 94 -13.73 -6.18 -11.61
C SER A 94 -13.06 -4.80 -11.72
N LYS A 95 -12.73 -4.18 -10.59
CA LYS A 95 -12.00 -2.90 -10.52
C LYS A 95 -10.49 -3.07 -10.42
N GLY A 96 -10.01 -4.32 -10.46
CA GLY A 96 -8.63 -4.67 -10.19
C GLY A 96 -8.35 -4.97 -8.71
N ASP A 97 -7.21 -5.56 -8.46
CA ASP A 97 -6.68 -5.93 -7.16
C ASP A 97 -5.16 -5.63 -7.13
N ILE A 98 -4.46 -6.02 -6.08
CA ILE A 98 -3.03 -5.73 -5.92
C ILE A 98 -2.17 -6.34 -7.02
N ILE A 99 -2.50 -7.53 -7.52
CA ILE A 99 -1.74 -8.17 -8.61
C ILE A 99 -1.94 -7.40 -9.92
N HIS A 100 -3.20 -7.02 -10.21
CA HIS A 100 -3.50 -6.13 -11.33
C HIS A 100 -2.74 -4.81 -11.22
N ALA A 101 -2.74 -4.18 -10.05
CA ALA A 101 -2.11 -2.89 -9.77
C ALA A 101 -0.60 -2.92 -10.02
N ILE A 102 0.09 -3.92 -9.47
CA ILE A 102 1.54 -4.10 -9.67
C ILE A 102 1.85 -4.30 -11.16
N GLY A 103 1.10 -5.15 -11.87
CA GLY A 103 1.23 -5.34 -13.31
C GLY A 103 1.02 -4.05 -14.10
N LYS A 104 0.03 -3.25 -13.74
CA LYS A 104 -0.24 -1.93 -14.35
C LYS A 104 0.90 -0.95 -14.12
N CYS A 105 1.41 -0.86 -12.89
CA CYS A 105 2.54 0.01 -12.57
C CYS A 105 3.78 -0.36 -13.40
N ILE A 106 4.12 -1.65 -13.45
CA ILE A 106 5.26 -2.16 -14.24
C ILE A 106 5.07 -1.82 -15.72
N LYS A 107 3.87 -2.01 -16.27
CA LYS A 107 3.57 -1.71 -17.68
C LYS A 107 3.81 -0.23 -17.99
N VAL A 108 3.36 0.69 -17.13
CA VAL A 108 3.57 2.12 -17.32
C VAL A 108 5.05 2.47 -17.23
N LEU A 109 5.77 1.98 -16.21
CA LEU A 109 7.19 2.26 -16.02
C LEU A 109 8.10 1.72 -17.14
N LYS A 110 7.66 0.65 -17.84
CA LYS A 110 8.35 0.12 -19.03
C LYS A 110 7.97 0.84 -20.34
N SER A 111 6.92 1.67 -20.32
CA SER A 111 6.45 2.36 -21.52
C SER A 111 7.40 3.47 -21.93
N LYS A 112 7.81 3.47 -23.18
CA LYS A 112 8.61 4.55 -23.78
C LYS A 112 7.81 5.84 -24.05
N THR A 113 6.48 5.76 -23.99
CA THR A 113 5.56 6.87 -24.27
C THR A 113 4.89 7.44 -23.02
N ALA A 114 5.11 6.84 -21.86
CA ALA A 114 4.56 7.34 -20.61
C ALA A 114 5.21 8.68 -20.23
N SER A 115 4.40 9.63 -19.76
CA SER A 115 4.90 10.92 -19.29
C SER A 115 5.74 10.78 -18.01
N LYS A 116 6.62 11.78 -17.76
CA LYS A 116 7.38 11.83 -16.48
C LYS A 116 6.41 11.89 -15.28
N LYS A 117 5.26 12.55 -15.42
CA LYS A 117 4.20 12.62 -14.41
C LYS A 117 3.62 11.25 -14.12
N ASP A 118 3.27 10.48 -15.17
CA ASP A 118 2.73 9.13 -14.99
C ASP A 118 3.77 8.19 -14.39
N ASN A 119 5.00 8.23 -14.89
CA ASN A 119 6.09 7.42 -14.33
C ASN A 119 6.29 7.71 -12.84
N LYS A 120 6.29 8.98 -12.42
CA LYS A 120 6.39 9.37 -11.00
C LYS A 120 5.22 8.83 -10.18
N PHE A 121 3.99 8.98 -10.67
CA PHE A 121 2.78 8.53 -9.98
C PHE A 121 2.77 7.01 -9.82
N TYR A 122 2.94 6.26 -10.92
CA TYR A 122 2.92 4.81 -10.88
C TYR A 122 4.12 4.19 -10.15
N LEU A 123 5.28 4.87 -10.11
CA LEU A 123 6.39 4.46 -9.27
C LEU A 123 6.05 4.56 -7.78
N LYS A 124 5.41 5.65 -7.35
CA LYS A 124 4.97 5.81 -5.96
C LYS A 124 3.95 4.73 -5.56
N LEU A 125 2.98 4.45 -6.43
CA LEU A 125 2.01 3.38 -6.22
C LEU A 125 2.70 2.01 -6.13
N LEU A 126 3.65 1.71 -7.03
CA LEU A 126 4.38 0.45 -7.02
C LEU A 126 5.13 0.24 -5.70
N ILE A 127 5.83 1.26 -5.21
CA ILE A 127 6.56 1.19 -3.94
C ILE A 127 5.63 0.83 -2.80
N HIS A 128 4.44 1.43 -2.74
CA HIS A 128 3.43 1.15 -1.72
C HIS A 128 2.88 -0.27 -1.86
N PHE A 129 2.39 -0.65 -3.03
CA PHE A 129 1.76 -1.96 -3.25
C PHE A 129 2.72 -3.14 -3.07
N ILE A 130 4.01 -2.95 -3.28
CA ILE A 130 5.00 -3.97 -2.87
C ILE A 130 5.03 -4.11 -1.34
N GLY A 131 4.83 -3.04 -0.58
CA GLY A 131 4.64 -3.11 0.87
C GLY A 131 3.40 -3.91 1.25
N ASP A 132 2.24 -3.58 0.67
CA ASP A 132 0.97 -4.26 0.89
C ASP A 132 1.07 -5.76 0.56
N LEU A 133 1.71 -6.12 -0.55
CA LEU A 133 1.90 -7.52 -0.96
C LEU A 133 2.66 -8.37 0.06
N HIS A 134 3.47 -7.75 0.92
CA HIS A 134 4.21 -8.43 1.98
C HIS A 134 3.42 -8.53 3.29
N GLN A 135 2.24 -7.94 3.36
CA GLN A 135 1.37 -8.07 4.52
C GLN A 135 0.58 -9.39 4.43
N PRO A 136 0.62 -10.24 5.47
CA PRO A 136 0.01 -11.58 5.42
C PRO A 136 -1.49 -11.63 5.16
N LEU A 137 -2.21 -10.54 5.38
CA LEU A 137 -3.68 -10.47 5.24
C LEU A 137 -4.14 -9.49 4.14
N HIS A 138 -3.25 -9.15 3.19
CA HIS A 138 -3.59 -8.27 2.04
C HIS A 138 -3.77 -9.02 0.75
#